data_3d953670914417dc5069a0ae1eae9f93
#
_entry.id   3d953670914417dc5069a0ae1eae9f93
#
_cell.length_a   1.000
_cell.length_b   1.000
_cell.length_c   1.000
_cell.angle_alpha   90.00
_cell.angle_beta   90.00
_cell.angle_gamma   90.00
#
_symmetry.space_group_name_H-M   'P 1'
#
loop_
_entity.id
_entity.type
_entity.pdbx_description
1 polymer ?
#
loop_
_entity_poly.entity_id
_entity_poly.type
_entity_poly.pdbx_seq_one_letter_code
_entity_poly.pdbx_strand_id
1 'polypeptide(L)'
;MNKKIIITALLALVSLGANAQLESVKELSMKSEYFSHERQVLIYTPVGYKQFDQTYYDVIYVFDAQDRTMFDLVHCLLNIACKPDPDGGRGMSFIIVGICSPTLWDINYFRNNDYLPMPLHGNKGLFKEGYYYGNSPDLKKFVKNELMPYVAKNYRTSGRTLGIGHSLSASFVLDCMITDDLFDDYIAVSPNCSYDEYRLATDIEGYQFKSRKTPRFIYASMAREIEKEPEYWGDEWKAGWERVSTILKDKSHFNENTVTSVHTFPEYEHYRSFMPSVTAALNDYIMFGAKNLVGYIGEEISPVHIELRGKNLPNDIYITGNQEALGNWEAEGVKMNLVSDSIAAIDLRLHLPAQFKFTRGSWEREAVIENADTGNHIIHDAEHTTRIYRLWERNPWLGE
;
A
#
# COMPACT_ATOMS: atom_id res chain seq x y z
N MET A 1 -28.15 -24.81 -33.75
CA MET A 1 -28.17 -23.74 -32.74
C MET A 1 -27.40 -22.55 -33.30
N ASN A 2 -28.05 -21.40 -33.38
CA ASN A 2 -27.60 -20.30 -34.23
C ASN A 2 -26.37 -19.57 -33.70
N LYS A 3 -25.30 -19.49 -34.50
CA LYS A 3 -24.07 -18.69 -34.21
C LYS A 3 -24.36 -17.23 -33.81
N LYS A 4 -25.51 -16.66 -34.21
CA LYS A 4 -25.94 -15.31 -33.82
C LYS A 4 -26.30 -15.18 -32.32
N ILE A 5 -26.79 -16.24 -31.69
CA ILE A 5 -27.16 -16.22 -30.25
C ILE A 5 -25.90 -16.23 -29.37
N ILE A 6 -24.85 -16.93 -29.81
CA ILE A 6 -23.57 -17.00 -29.09
C ILE A 6 -22.85 -15.65 -29.14
N ILE A 7 -22.88 -14.95 -30.29
CA ILE A 7 -22.26 -13.64 -30.44
C ILE A 7 -23.00 -12.58 -29.62
N THR A 8 -24.32 -12.65 -29.50
CA THR A 8 -25.10 -11.71 -28.69
C THR A 8 -24.89 -11.96 -27.17
N ALA A 9 -24.73 -13.21 -26.78
CA ALA A 9 -24.40 -13.54 -25.36
C ALA A 9 -22.97 -13.15 -25.00
N LEU A 10 -22.00 -13.28 -25.92
CA LEU A 10 -20.63 -12.80 -25.71
C LEU A 10 -20.55 -11.26 -25.67
N LEU A 11 -21.30 -10.57 -26.52
CA LEU A 11 -21.38 -9.11 -26.51
C LEU A 11 -22.09 -8.59 -25.24
N ALA A 12 -23.08 -9.29 -24.70
CA ALA A 12 -23.72 -8.95 -23.43
C ALA A 12 -22.79 -9.18 -22.22
N LEU A 13 -21.95 -10.22 -22.24
CA LEU A 13 -20.93 -10.46 -21.24
C LEU A 13 -19.78 -9.43 -21.31
N VAL A 14 -19.39 -9.01 -22.51
CA VAL A 14 -18.39 -7.93 -22.70
C VAL A 14 -18.96 -6.58 -22.29
N SER A 15 -20.26 -6.31 -22.48
CA SER A 15 -20.88 -5.07 -22.02
C SER A 15 -21.11 -5.00 -20.51
N LEU A 16 -21.22 -6.14 -19.84
CA LEU A 16 -21.25 -6.20 -18.36
C LEU A 16 -19.84 -6.02 -17.74
N GLY A 17 -18.78 -6.38 -18.47
CA GLY A 17 -17.40 -6.12 -18.06
C GLY A 17 -16.87 -4.72 -18.41
N ALA A 18 -17.50 -4.03 -19.37
CA ALA A 18 -17.06 -2.69 -19.81
C ALA A 18 -17.53 -1.54 -18.92
N ASN A 19 -18.35 -1.81 -17.90
CA ASN A 19 -18.72 -0.85 -16.85
C ASN A 19 -17.89 -1.03 -15.57
N ALA A 20 -16.71 -1.61 -15.63
CA ALA A 20 -15.68 -1.39 -14.61
C ALA A 20 -15.20 0.07 -14.74
N GLN A 21 -16.10 1.02 -14.55
CA GLN A 21 -15.76 2.40 -14.34
C GLN A 21 -14.76 2.45 -13.19
N LEU A 22 -13.68 3.21 -13.39
CA LEU A 22 -12.84 3.69 -12.32
C LEU A 22 -13.78 4.04 -11.15
N GLU A 23 -13.69 3.30 -10.04
CA GLU A 23 -14.52 3.58 -8.88
C GLU A 23 -14.27 5.06 -8.49
N SER A 24 -15.33 5.77 -8.15
CA SER A 24 -15.24 7.19 -7.89
C SER A 24 -14.35 7.45 -6.68
N VAL A 25 -13.38 8.33 -6.84
CA VAL A 25 -12.61 8.87 -5.71
C VAL A 25 -13.58 9.59 -4.79
N LYS A 26 -13.63 9.18 -3.53
CA LYS A 26 -14.40 9.86 -2.49
C LYS A 26 -13.58 11.03 -1.95
N GLU A 27 -14.14 12.22 -1.97
CA GLU A 27 -13.57 13.39 -1.32
C GLU A 27 -14.13 13.51 0.09
N LEU A 28 -13.26 13.82 1.04
CA LEU A 28 -13.58 13.92 2.44
C LEU A 28 -12.95 15.19 3.03
N SER A 29 -13.72 15.96 3.78
CA SER A 29 -13.22 17.04 4.61
C SER A 29 -13.20 16.59 6.07
N MET A 30 -12.03 16.58 6.70
CA MET A 30 -11.84 16.13 8.07
C MET A 30 -11.47 17.30 8.98
N LYS A 31 -12.21 17.46 10.06
CA LYS A 31 -11.77 18.29 11.20
C LYS A 31 -10.63 17.59 11.90
N SER A 32 -9.69 18.38 12.40
CA SER A 32 -8.51 17.88 13.10
C SER A 32 -8.29 18.63 14.41
N GLU A 33 -7.82 17.94 15.43
CA GLU A 33 -7.39 18.56 16.68
C GLU A 33 -6.04 19.30 16.55
N TYR A 34 -5.28 18.97 15.47
CA TYR A 34 -3.94 19.51 15.20
C TYR A 34 -3.94 20.74 14.30
N PHE A 35 -5.07 21.03 13.61
CA PHE A 35 -5.17 22.13 12.65
C PHE A 35 -6.42 22.98 12.90
N SER A 36 -6.27 24.30 12.72
CA SER A 36 -7.40 25.24 12.81
C SER A 36 -8.33 25.19 11.59
N HIS A 37 -7.95 24.44 10.55
CA HIS A 37 -8.69 24.28 9.30
C HIS A 37 -8.94 22.81 9.00
N GLU A 38 -9.96 22.53 8.21
CA GLU A 38 -10.27 21.17 7.77
C GLU A 38 -9.23 20.67 6.78
N ARG A 39 -8.95 19.37 6.87
CA ARG A 39 -8.02 18.67 5.98
C ARG A 39 -8.79 17.95 4.88
N GLN A 40 -8.47 18.24 3.62
CA GLN A 40 -9.05 17.53 2.49
C GLN A 40 -8.30 16.22 2.23
N VAL A 41 -9.07 15.16 2.09
CA VAL A 41 -8.56 13.80 1.86
C VAL A 41 -9.32 13.18 0.70
N LEU A 42 -8.59 12.48 -0.16
CA LEU A 42 -9.13 11.71 -1.27
C LEU A 42 -9.02 10.23 -0.93
N ILE A 43 -10.06 9.45 -1.16
CA ILE A 43 -10.02 8.00 -0.92
C ILE A 43 -10.47 7.27 -2.18
N TYR A 44 -9.55 6.49 -2.76
CA TYR A 44 -9.82 5.58 -3.84
C TYR A 44 -9.89 4.14 -3.30
N THR A 45 -10.93 3.42 -3.67
CA THR A 45 -11.05 1.98 -3.45
C THR A 45 -10.87 1.23 -4.76
N PRO A 46 -10.17 0.08 -4.78
CA PRO A 46 -9.90 -0.62 -6.02
C PRO A 46 -11.15 -1.20 -6.65
N VAL A 47 -11.08 -1.48 -7.96
CA VAL A 47 -12.13 -2.18 -8.69
C VAL A 47 -12.46 -3.50 -7.99
N GLY A 48 -13.75 -3.76 -7.79
CA GLY A 48 -14.21 -4.96 -7.06
C GLY A 48 -14.25 -4.80 -5.53
N TYR A 49 -13.85 -3.66 -4.95
CA TYR A 49 -13.87 -3.45 -3.51
C TYR A 49 -15.23 -3.76 -2.87
N LYS A 50 -16.34 -3.36 -3.49
CA LYS A 50 -17.69 -3.65 -2.99
C LYS A 50 -18.11 -5.10 -3.20
N GLN A 51 -17.55 -5.75 -4.22
CA GLN A 51 -17.86 -7.13 -4.58
C GLN A 51 -17.10 -8.12 -3.70
N PHE A 52 -15.83 -7.84 -3.40
CA PHE A 52 -14.92 -8.75 -2.70
C PHE A 52 -14.85 -8.41 -1.21
N ASP A 53 -15.93 -8.67 -0.48
CA ASP A 53 -16.08 -8.29 0.93
C ASP A 53 -15.15 -9.05 1.90
N GLN A 54 -14.54 -10.15 1.44
CA GLN A 54 -13.55 -10.93 2.21
C GLN A 54 -12.10 -10.49 1.96
N THR A 55 -11.87 -9.55 1.02
CA THR A 55 -10.53 -9.06 0.69
C THR A 55 -10.18 -7.84 1.54
N TYR A 56 -8.98 -7.85 2.12
CA TYR A 56 -8.38 -6.74 2.85
C TYR A 56 -7.22 -6.17 2.05
N TYR A 57 -6.98 -4.87 2.17
CA TYR A 57 -6.12 -4.12 1.24
C TYR A 57 -5.03 -3.36 2.00
N ASP A 58 -3.80 -3.39 1.47
CA ASP A 58 -2.77 -2.47 1.91
C ASP A 58 -3.15 -1.04 1.54
N VAL A 59 -2.71 -0.06 2.34
CA VAL A 59 -3.09 1.34 2.17
C VAL A 59 -1.89 2.16 1.72
N ILE A 60 -2.06 2.88 0.61
CA ILE A 60 -1.05 3.80 0.09
C ILE A 60 -1.48 5.24 0.39
N TYR A 61 -0.66 5.97 1.12
CA TYR A 61 -0.85 7.38 1.44
C TYR A 61 -0.04 8.24 0.47
N VAL A 62 -0.73 9.02 -0.36
CA VAL A 62 -0.13 9.90 -1.37
C VAL A 62 -0.24 11.35 -0.89
N PHE A 63 0.89 11.97 -0.66
CA PHE A 63 0.95 13.39 -0.30
C PHE A 63 0.88 14.28 -1.55
N ASP A 64 0.58 15.57 -1.36
CA ASP A 64 0.34 16.53 -2.44
C ASP A 64 -0.87 16.18 -3.35
N ALA A 65 -1.87 15.49 -2.79
CA ALA A 65 -3.04 15.07 -3.56
C ALA A 65 -3.98 16.22 -4.01
N GLN A 66 -3.74 17.48 -3.59
CA GLN A 66 -4.34 18.65 -4.19
C GLN A 66 -3.97 18.77 -5.68
N ASP A 67 -2.82 18.28 -6.09
CA ASP A 67 -2.54 17.98 -7.50
C ASP A 67 -3.13 16.62 -7.84
N ARG A 68 -4.37 16.65 -8.35
CA ARG A 68 -5.11 15.44 -8.74
C ARG A 68 -4.36 14.58 -9.72
N THR A 69 -3.51 15.18 -10.59
CA THR A 69 -2.78 14.39 -11.60
C THR A 69 -1.76 13.44 -10.96
N MET A 70 -1.11 13.85 -9.86
CA MET A 70 -0.19 12.97 -9.13
C MET A 70 -0.95 11.82 -8.45
N PHE A 71 -2.03 12.14 -7.75
CA PHE A 71 -2.87 11.13 -7.09
C PHE A 71 -3.50 10.17 -8.10
N ASP A 72 -4.10 10.72 -9.17
CA ASP A 72 -4.77 9.93 -10.20
C ASP A 72 -3.77 9.04 -10.97
N LEU A 73 -2.53 9.50 -11.19
CA LEU A 73 -1.49 8.68 -11.81
C LEU A 73 -1.16 7.45 -10.97
N VAL A 74 -1.03 7.60 -9.64
CA VAL A 74 -0.72 6.47 -8.74
C VAL A 74 -1.79 5.39 -8.84
N HIS A 75 -3.07 5.74 -8.69
CA HIS A 75 -4.12 4.72 -8.76
C HIS A 75 -4.32 4.15 -10.17
N CYS A 76 -4.09 4.93 -11.24
CA CYS A 76 -4.14 4.42 -12.60
C CYS A 76 -3.02 3.43 -12.88
N LEU A 77 -1.78 3.71 -12.45
CA LEU A 77 -0.66 2.79 -12.59
C LEU A 77 -0.90 1.48 -11.83
N LEU A 78 -1.37 1.56 -10.60
CA LEU A 78 -1.69 0.37 -9.80
C LEU A 78 -2.84 -0.44 -10.40
N ASN A 79 -3.88 0.20 -10.94
CA ASN A 79 -4.95 -0.51 -11.64
C ASN A 79 -4.47 -1.25 -12.89
N ILE A 80 -3.43 -0.75 -13.56
CA ILE A 80 -2.84 -1.44 -14.72
C ILE A 80 -1.94 -2.59 -14.24
N ALA A 81 -1.01 -2.27 -13.33
CA ALA A 81 0.03 -3.19 -12.88
C ALA A 81 -0.50 -4.35 -12.01
N CYS A 82 -1.62 -4.12 -11.31
CA CYS A 82 -2.18 -5.07 -10.36
C CYS A 82 -3.41 -5.81 -10.89
N LYS A 83 -3.67 -5.78 -12.20
CA LYS A 83 -4.72 -6.60 -12.80
C LYS A 83 -4.40 -8.08 -12.60
N PRO A 84 -5.42 -8.90 -12.28
CA PRO A 84 -5.24 -10.34 -12.26
C PRO A 84 -4.72 -10.82 -13.62
N ASP A 85 -3.73 -11.71 -13.60
CA ASP A 85 -3.28 -12.39 -14.80
C ASP A 85 -4.44 -13.27 -15.33
N PRO A 86 -4.74 -13.28 -16.64
CA PRO A 86 -5.71 -14.20 -17.22
C PRO A 86 -5.44 -15.69 -16.90
N ASP A 87 -4.19 -16.03 -16.66
CA ASP A 87 -3.76 -17.39 -16.28
C ASP A 87 -3.87 -17.66 -14.75
N GLY A 88 -4.53 -16.78 -13.99
CA GLY A 88 -4.86 -16.97 -12.59
C GLY A 88 -3.84 -16.41 -11.58
N GLY A 89 -2.87 -15.63 -12.03
CA GLY A 89 -1.97 -14.87 -11.16
C GLY A 89 -2.73 -13.81 -10.38
N ARG A 90 -2.39 -13.65 -9.09
CA ARG A 90 -3.03 -12.67 -8.22
C ARG A 90 -2.62 -11.26 -8.57
N GLY A 91 -3.58 -10.39 -8.88
CA GLY A 91 -3.38 -8.95 -8.86
C GLY A 91 -3.35 -8.45 -7.41
N MET A 92 -2.32 -7.73 -7.02
CA MET A 92 -2.35 -6.93 -5.78
C MET A 92 -3.33 -5.77 -5.98
N SER A 93 -4.07 -5.40 -4.93
CA SER A 93 -4.96 -4.25 -4.96
C SER A 93 -4.75 -3.40 -3.72
N PHE A 94 -4.95 -2.09 -3.85
CA PHE A 94 -4.66 -1.14 -2.79
C PHE A 94 -5.80 -0.16 -2.59
N ILE A 95 -6.03 0.25 -1.34
CA ILE A 95 -6.74 1.49 -1.04
C ILE A 95 -5.73 2.62 -1.13
N ILE A 96 -6.10 3.72 -1.80
CA ILE A 96 -5.20 4.86 -1.96
C ILE A 96 -5.84 6.07 -1.30
N VAL A 97 -5.10 6.68 -0.37
CA VAL A 97 -5.52 7.82 0.43
C VAL A 97 -4.66 9.01 0.06
N GLY A 98 -5.26 9.99 -0.60
CA GLY A 98 -4.61 11.24 -0.98
C GLY A 98 -4.74 12.27 0.14
N ILE A 99 -3.64 12.86 0.56
CA ILE A 99 -3.60 13.92 1.57
C ILE A 99 -3.31 15.24 0.86
N CYS A 100 -4.30 16.15 0.90
CA CYS A 100 -4.18 17.46 0.27
C CYS A 100 -3.52 18.46 1.22
N SER A 101 -2.55 19.19 0.69
CA SER A 101 -1.92 20.30 1.38
C SER A 101 -2.62 21.60 0.96
N PRO A 102 -3.26 22.34 1.87
CA PRO A 102 -4.04 23.53 1.51
C PRO A 102 -3.16 24.73 1.21
N THR A 103 -3.75 25.71 0.50
CA THR A 103 -3.23 27.07 0.37
C THR A 103 -4.26 28.02 0.96
N LEU A 104 -3.96 28.58 2.13
CA LEU A 104 -4.87 29.45 2.90
C LEU A 104 -4.22 30.80 3.12
N TRP A 105 -4.58 31.77 2.28
CA TRP A 105 -3.96 33.11 2.26
C TRP A 105 -4.29 33.95 3.48
N ASP A 106 -5.48 33.76 4.04
CA ASP A 106 -6.00 34.50 5.20
C ASP A 106 -5.23 34.21 6.50
N ILE A 107 -4.66 33.00 6.61
CA ILE A 107 -3.85 32.57 7.75
C ILE A 107 -2.39 32.29 7.37
N ASN A 108 -1.97 32.65 6.17
CA ASN A 108 -0.64 32.40 5.62
C ASN A 108 -0.20 30.94 5.75
N TYR A 109 -1.08 30.01 5.43
CA TYR A 109 -0.79 28.59 5.46
C TYR A 109 -0.59 28.04 4.05
N PHE A 110 0.53 27.39 3.81
CA PHE A 110 0.93 26.90 2.49
C PHE A 110 1.47 25.48 2.60
N ARG A 111 1.65 24.81 1.49
CA ARG A 111 2.24 23.48 1.35
C ARG A 111 3.53 23.28 2.19
N ASN A 112 4.37 24.30 2.27
CA ASN A 112 5.61 24.24 3.04
C ASN A 112 5.38 24.02 4.54
N ASN A 113 4.28 24.56 5.07
CA ASN A 113 3.92 24.40 6.48
C ASN A 113 3.67 22.93 6.83
N ASP A 114 3.03 22.19 5.92
CA ASP A 114 2.74 20.78 6.13
C ASP A 114 4.01 19.92 6.18
N TYR A 115 4.96 20.17 5.27
CA TYR A 115 6.04 19.21 5.05
C TYR A 115 7.36 19.55 5.71
N LEU A 116 7.51 20.77 6.22
CA LEU A 116 8.75 21.19 6.84
C LEU A 116 8.61 21.28 8.36
N PRO A 117 9.61 20.82 9.13
CA PRO A 117 9.68 21.05 10.55
C PRO A 117 10.09 22.51 10.84
N MET A 118 10.00 22.94 12.10
CA MET A 118 10.61 24.20 12.53
C MET A 118 12.11 24.18 12.21
N PRO A 119 12.65 25.24 11.59
CA PRO A 119 14.06 25.28 11.26
C PRO A 119 14.90 25.39 12.52
N LEU A 120 16.00 24.63 12.58
CA LEU A 120 17.00 24.71 13.65
C LEU A 120 18.01 25.85 13.41
N HIS A 121 18.35 26.11 12.13
CA HIS A 121 19.40 27.03 11.73
C HIS A 121 18.87 28.37 11.18
N GLY A 122 17.56 28.57 11.25
CA GLY A 122 16.90 29.78 10.73
C GLY A 122 16.62 29.73 9.23
N ASN A 123 16.10 30.88 8.71
CA ASN A 123 15.63 30.98 7.33
C ASN A 123 16.74 31.23 6.32
N LYS A 124 17.66 30.33 6.12
CA LYS A 124 18.66 30.50 5.07
C LYS A 124 18.21 29.82 3.77
N GLY A 125 18.08 30.57 2.72
CA GLY A 125 18.03 30.11 1.33
C GLY A 125 16.63 29.98 0.72
N LEU A 126 15.87 28.98 1.01
CA LEU A 126 14.62 28.64 0.28
C LEU A 126 13.39 29.46 0.67
N PHE A 127 13.38 30.08 1.85
CA PHE A 127 12.17 30.73 2.36
C PHE A 127 12.49 32.14 2.83
N LYS A 128 12.01 33.12 2.04
CA LYS A 128 12.06 34.53 2.40
C LYS A 128 11.17 34.79 3.64
N GLU A 129 11.49 35.83 4.37
CA GLU A 129 10.68 36.37 5.45
C GLU A 129 9.19 36.38 5.11
N GLY A 130 8.34 35.75 5.91
CA GLY A 130 6.89 35.66 5.71
C GLY A 130 6.34 34.29 5.28
N TYR A 131 7.18 33.33 4.94
CA TYR A 131 6.72 31.96 4.72
C TYR A 131 6.72 31.17 6.03
N TYR A 132 5.57 30.59 6.34
CA TYR A 132 5.43 29.74 7.53
C TYR A 132 5.86 28.30 7.22
N TYR A 133 6.55 27.70 8.15
CA TYR A 133 6.90 26.28 8.19
C TYR A 133 6.85 25.80 9.63
N GLY A 134 6.95 24.49 9.85
CA GLY A 134 7.03 23.98 11.21
C GLY A 134 5.86 23.13 11.63
N ASN A 135 4.90 22.82 10.75
CA ASN A 135 3.74 22.01 11.10
C ASN A 135 3.87 20.53 10.72
N SER A 136 5.04 20.10 10.21
CA SER A 136 5.22 18.68 9.88
C SER A 136 4.99 17.73 11.07
N PRO A 137 5.33 18.08 12.32
CA PRO A 137 4.96 17.25 13.46
C PRO A 137 3.46 17.11 13.68
N ASP A 138 2.68 18.17 13.39
CA ASP A 138 1.23 18.12 13.52
C ASP A 138 0.58 17.36 12.36
N LEU A 139 1.15 17.44 11.14
CA LEU A 139 0.73 16.60 10.03
C LEU A 139 0.96 15.11 10.31
N LYS A 140 2.09 14.74 10.91
CA LYS A 140 2.35 13.37 11.35
C LYS A 140 1.31 12.89 12.36
N LYS A 141 0.99 13.71 13.37
CA LYS A 141 -0.05 13.40 14.36
C LYS A 141 -1.43 13.23 13.72
N PHE A 142 -1.81 14.13 12.81
CA PHE A 142 -3.06 14.01 12.06
C PHE A 142 -3.12 12.68 11.30
N VAL A 143 -2.07 12.34 10.55
CA VAL A 143 -2.03 11.09 9.80
C VAL A 143 -2.12 9.90 10.74
N LYS A 144 -1.30 9.86 11.79
CA LYS A 144 -1.20 8.73 12.72
C LYS A 144 -2.43 8.55 13.60
N ASN A 145 -2.94 9.64 14.19
CA ASN A 145 -3.92 9.57 15.26
C ASN A 145 -5.37 9.80 14.78
N GLU A 146 -5.56 10.38 13.60
CA GLU A 146 -6.90 10.70 13.09
C GLU A 146 -7.19 10.02 11.75
N LEU A 147 -6.31 10.21 10.74
CA LEU A 147 -6.57 9.71 9.39
C LEU A 147 -6.43 8.18 9.29
N MET A 148 -5.32 7.60 9.77
CA MET A 148 -5.12 6.15 9.73
C MET A 148 -6.20 5.39 10.50
N PRO A 149 -6.59 5.78 11.74
CA PRO A 149 -7.71 5.17 12.45
C PRO A 149 -9.05 5.33 11.73
N TYR A 150 -9.29 6.49 11.10
CA TYR A 150 -10.49 6.68 10.29
C TYR A 150 -10.55 5.70 9.11
N VAL A 151 -9.43 5.54 8.39
CA VAL A 151 -9.32 4.61 7.25
C VAL A 151 -9.51 3.17 7.73
N ALA A 152 -8.83 2.74 8.78
CA ALA A 152 -8.94 1.40 9.33
C ALA A 152 -10.37 1.06 9.81
N LYS A 153 -11.07 2.04 10.39
CA LYS A 153 -12.46 1.87 10.85
C LYS A 153 -13.47 1.75 9.73
N ASN A 154 -13.27 2.47 8.62
CA ASN A 154 -14.27 2.62 7.56
C ASN A 154 -13.99 1.77 6.32
N TYR A 155 -12.80 1.19 6.22
CA TYR A 155 -12.36 0.41 5.06
C TYR A 155 -11.68 -0.88 5.51
N ARG A 156 -11.72 -1.90 4.66
CA ARG A 156 -11.04 -3.18 4.90
C ARG A 156 -9.55 -3.06 4.63
N THR A 157 -8.78 -2.75 5.65
CA THR A 157 -7.34 -2.58 5.58
C THR A 157 -6.60 -3.78 6.14
N SER A 158 -5.46 -4.12 5.55
CA SER A 158 -4.56 -5.18 6.01
C SER A 158 -3.70 -4.75 7.22
N GLY A 159 -3.67 -3.45 7.50
CA GLY A 159 -2.74 -2.84 8.45
C GLY A 159 -1.41 -2.38 7.84
N ARG A 160 -1.01 -2.90 6.66
CA ARG A 160 0.23 -2.47 5.99
C ARG A 160 0.03 -1.14 5.26
N THR A 161 1.04 -0.27 5.37
CA THR A 161 0.98 1.10 4.87
C THR A 161 2.21 1.51 4.07
N LEU A 162 2.01 2.31 3.01
CA LEU A 162 3.06 2.90 2.19
C LEU A 162 2.85 4.41 2.09
N GLY A 163 3.88 5.20 2.35
CA GLY A 163 3.89 6.65 2.12
C GLY A 163 4.57 7.03 0.80
N ILE A 164 3.93 7.87 -0.02
CA ILE A 164 4.48 8.39 -1.29
C ILE A 164 4.48 9.91 -1.26
N GLY A 165 5.64 10.53 -1.57
CA GLY A 165 5.79 11.96 -1.68
C GLY A 165 6.66 12.39 -2.85
N HIS A 166 6.52 13.67 -3.27
CA HIS A 166 7.32 14.33 -4.29
C HIS A 166 7.87 15.65 -3.79
N SER A 167 9.16 15.91 -4.03
CA SER A 167 9.80 17.17 -3.61
C SER A 167 9.75 17.33 -2.07
N LEU A 168 9.16 18.38 -1.54
CA LEU A 168 9.03 18.60 -0.09
C LEU A 168 8.23 17.50 0.62
N SER A 169 7.19 16.97 0.00
CA SER A 169 6.48 15.84 0.59
C SER A 169 7.29 14.54 0.56
N ALA A 170 8.23 14.40 -0.38
CA ALA A 170 9.20 13.30 -0.35
C ALA A 170 10.19 13.44 0.82
N SER A 171 10.62 14.68 1.13
CA SER A 171 11.43 14.95 2.32
C SER A 171 10.68 14.60 3.59
N PHE A 172 9.40 14.98 3.67
CA PHE A 172 8.51 14.61 4.77
C PHE A 172 8.35 13.10 4.92
N VAL A 173 8.19 12.37 3.82
CA VAL A 173 8.10 10.90 3.83
C VAL A 173 9.37 10.26 4.39
N LEU A 174 10.56 10.75 4.01
CA LEU A 174 11.83 10.28 4.58
C LEU A 174 11.98 10.68 6.07
N ASP A 175 11.52 11.88 6.44
CA ASP A 175 11.53 12.31 7.83
C ASP A 175 10.58 11.46 8.69
N CYS A 176 9.41 11.08 8.18
CA CYS A 176 8.52 10.13 8.85
C CYS A 176 9.17 8.76 9.10
N MET A 177 10.03 8.31 8.20
CA MET A 177 10.74 7.04 8.34
C MET A 177 11.69 7.03 9.55
N ILE A 178 12.44 8.12 9.74
CA ILE A 178 13.49 8.17 10.75
C ILE A 178 13.02 8.69 12.11
N THR A 179 11.90 9.41 12.17
CA THR A 179 11.41 10.01 13.42
C THR A 179 10.28 9.21 14.06
N ASP A 180 9.29 8.79 13.29
CA ASP A 180 8.04 8.22 13.81
C ASP A 180 7.80 6.77 13.38
N ASP A 181 8.57 6.29 12.41
CA ASP A 181 8.34 4.99 11.76
C ASP A 181 6.88 4.85 11.29
N LEU A 182 6.37 5.94 10.65
CA LEU A 182 4.95 6.18 10.44
C LEU A 182 4.31 5.19 9.48
N PHE A 183 5.08 4.74 8.47
CA PHE A 183 4.63 3.77 7.47
C PHE A 183 5.51 2.52 7.51
N ASP A 184 5.01 1.43 6.96
CA ASP A 184 5.82 0.23 6.74
C ASP A 184 6.81 0.43 5.61
N ASP A 185 6.40 1.13 4.54
CA ASP A 185 7.14 1.33 3.31
C ASP A 185 7.17 2.80 2.89
N TYR A 186 8.18 3.20 2.12
CA TYR A 186 8.44 4.60 1.78
C TYR A 186 8.86 4.77 0.33
N ILE A 187 8.22 5.72 -0.38
CA ILE A 187 8.60 6.14 -1.74
C ILE A 187 8.80 7.66 -1.73
N ALA A 188 10.03 8.10 -1.93
CA ALA A 188 10.44 9.49 -1.96
C ALA A 188 10.96 9.88 -3.36
N VAL A 189 10.19 10.69 -4.10
CA VAL A 189 10.52 11.15 -5.44
C VAL A 189 11.11 12.56 -5.38
N SER A 190 12.34 12.73 -5.83
CA SER A 190 13.07 14.01 -5.86
C SER A 190 13.01 14.80 -4.55
N PRO A 191 13.40 14.21 -3.39
CA PRO A 191 13.32 14.87 -2.09
C PRO A 191 14.26 16.07 -2.00
N ASN A 192 13.80 17.16 -1.34
CA ASN A 192 14.70 18.23 -0.92
C ASN A 192 15.48 17.80 0.33
N CYS A 193 16.71 17.40 0.17
CA CYS A 193 17.58 16.97 1.24
C CYS A 193 18.50 18.07 1.78
N SER A 194 18.46 19.28 1.18
CA SER A 194 19.32 20.41 1.54
C SER A 194 18.66 21.40 2.51
N TYR A 195 17.36 21.23 2.79
CA TYR A 195 16.62 22.11 3.68
C TYR A 195 17.32 22.23 5.05
N ASP A 196 17.30 23.48 5.60
CA ASP A 196 17.80 23.79 6.94
C ASP A 196 19.24 23.28 7.20
N GLU A 197 20.16 23.65 6.30
CA GLU A 197 21.58 23.26 6.34
C GLU A 197 21.78 21.73 6.34
N TYR A 198 21.09 21.05 5.44
CA TYR A 198 21.11 19.58 5.26
C TYR A 198 20.56 18.79 6.45
N ARG A 199 19.63 19.37 7.21
CA ARG A 199 19.06 18.71 8.38
C ARG A 199 18.61 17.28 8.10
N LEU A 200 17.77 17.08 7.07
CA LEU A 200 17.28 15.75 6.73
C LEU A 200 18.41 14.78 6.39
N ALA A 201 19.40 15.23 5.60
CA ALA A 201 20.54 14.40 5.25
C ALA A 201 21.36 14.03 6.50
N THR A 202 21.58 15.00 7.41
CA THR A 202 22.29 14.79 8.68
C THR A 202 21.55 13.83 9.60
N ASP A 203 20.23 13.97 9.68
CA ASP A 203 19.39 13.11 10.50
C ASP A 203 19.38 11.67 9.95
N ILE A 204 19.33 11.48 8.65
CA ILE A 204 19.41 10.15 8.00
C ILE A 204 20.79 9.51 8.21
N GLU A 205 21.89 10.27 8.09
CA GLU A 205 23.24 9.76 8.35
C GLU A 205 23.44 9.33 9.81
N GLY A 206 22.83 10.06 10.74
CA GLY A 206 22.85 9.73 12.19
C GLY A 206 21.88 8.63 12.59
N TYR A 207 20.93 8.29 11.74
CA TYR A 207 19.88 7.34 12.07
C TYR A 207 20.39 5.89 12.10
N GLN A 208 20.12 5.20 13.19
CA GLN A 208 20.40 3.78 13.29
C GLN A 208 19.20 2.99 12.78
N PHE A 209 19.30 2.51 11.56
CA PHE A 209 18.24 1.70 10.97
C PHE A 209 18.03 0.44 11.82
N LYS A 210 16.88 0.38 12.49
CA LYS A 210 16.56 -0.73 13.37
C LYS A 210 16.47 -2.03 12.56
N SER A 211 16.98 -3.12 13.13
CA SER A 211 16.71 -4.44 12.60
C SER A 211 15.20 -4.68 12.64
N ARG A 212 14.61 -4.92 11.49
CA ARG A 212 13.17 -5.22 11.35
C ARG A 212 13.00 -6.70 11.06
N LYS A 213 11.99 -7.27 11.67
CA LYS A 213 11.54 -8.64 11.34
C LYS A 213 10.57 -8.62 10.15
N THR A 214 9.72 -7.59 10.09
CA THR A 214 8.79 -7.37 8.97
C THR A 214 9.54 -6.78 7.77
N PRO A 215 9.39 -7.34 6.57
CA PRO A 215 9.98 -6.78 5.37
C PRO A 215 9.59 -5.32 5.14
N ARG A 216 10.54 -4.48 4.71
CA ARG A 216 10.38 -3.06 4.42
C ARG A 216 10.94 -2.71 3.06
N PHE A 217 10.24 -1.84 2.35
CA PHE A 217 10.68 -1.24 1.11
C PHE A 217 10.94 0.26 1.25
N ILE A 218 12.08 0.72 0.76
CA ILE A 218 12.47 2.13 0.72
C ILE A 218 12.90 2.47 -0.69
N TYR A 219 12.21 3.40 -1.32
CA TYR A 219 12.57 3.92 -2.63
C TYR A 219 12.90 5.41 -2.53
N ALA A 220 13.97 5.81 -3.22
CA ALA A 220 14.27 7.20 -3.44
C ALA A 220 14.78 7.45 -4.87
N SER A 221 14.42 8.57 -5.45
CA SER A 221 14.91 8.94 -6.78
C SER A 221 15.20 10.43 -6.87
N MET A 222 16.00 10.81 -7.89
CA MET A 222 16.31 12.18 -8.21
C MET A 222 16.25 12.38 -9.71
N ALA A 223 15.86 13.57 -10.15
CA ALA A 223 15.81 13.94 -11.56
C ALA A 223 17.05 14.72 -12.00
N ARG A 224 16.97 15.49 -13.05
CA ARG A 224 18.10 16.21 -13.66
C ARG A 224 18.63 17.41 -12.85
N GLU A 225 17.96 17.78 -11.77
CA GLU A 225 18.31 18.93 -10.92
C GLU A 225 19.78 18.90 -10.50
N ILE A 226 20.31 17.72 -10.28
CA ILE A 226 21.68 17.52 -9.79
C ILE A 226 22.72 17.42 -10.90
N GLU A 227 22.32 17.18 -12.15
CA GLU A 227 23.26 16.95 -13.27
C GLU A 227 23.15 18.01 -14.36
N LYS A 228 21.94 18.40 -14.76
CA LYS A 228 21.70 19.27 -15.92
C LYS A 228 21.24 20.69 -15.55
N GLU A 229 20.78 20.90 -14.33
CA GLU A 229 20.28 22.20 -13.86
C GLU A 229 20.86 22.63 -12.50
N PRO A 230 22.14 22.36 -12.19
CA PRO A 230 22.72 22.73 -10.91
C PRO A 230 22.72 24.25 -10.70
N GLU A 231 22.77 25.03 -11.77
CA GLU A 231 22.73 26.50 -11.72
C GLU A 231 21.35 27.02 -11.19
N TYR A 232 20.27 26.29 -11.45
CA TYR A 232 18.93 26.64 -10.99
C TYR A 232 18.62 26.11 -9.59
N TRP A 233 19.03 24.84 -9.31
CA TRP A 233 18.72 24.18 -8.05
C TRP A 233 19.81 24.36 -6.97
N GLY A 234 21.03 24.72 -7.38
CA GLY A 234 22.19 24.92 -6.52
C GLY A 234 22.94 23.64 -6.16
N ASP A 235 24.21 23.84 -5.80
CA ASP A 235 25.08 22.73 -5.40
C ASP A 235 24.61 22.04 -4.11
N GLU A 236 23.89 22.77 -3.24
CA GLU A 236 23.37 22.21 -2.02
C GLU A 236 22.31 21.11 -2.28
N TRP A 237 21.50 21.26 -3.34
CA TRP A 237 20.52 20.22 -3.70
C TRP A 237 21.19 18.90 -4.04
N LYS A 238 22.24 18.97 -4.86
CA LYS A 238 23.07 17.82 -5.22
C LYS A 238 23.76 17.22 -4.01
N ALA A 239 24.43 18.04 -3.21
CA ALA A 239 25.17 17.58 -2.03
C ALA A 239 24.26 16.89 -1.02
N GLY A 240 23.05 17.42 -0.77
CA GLY A 240 22.08 16.80 0.10
C GLY A 240 21.59 15.43 -0.41
N TRP A 241 21.33 15.33 -1.72
CA TRP A 241 20.97 14.07 -2.34
C TRP A 241 22.08 13.02 -2.30
N GLU A 242 23.33 13.42 -2.59
CA GLU A 242 24.47 12.51 -2.58
C GLU A 242 24.67 11.87 -1.20
N ARG A 243 24.51 12.64 -0.11
CA ARG A 243 24.56 12.13 1.26
C ARG A 243 23.46 11.09 1.51
N VAL A 244 22.20 11.41 1.25
CA VAL A 244 21.04 10.51 1.47
C VAL A 244 21.14 9.27 0.58
N SER A 245 21.42 9.44 -0.71
CA SER A 245 21.49 8.33 -1.65
C SER A 245 22.64 7.37 -1.35
N THR A 246 23.76 7.87 -0.80
CA THR A 246 24.89 7.03 -0.37
C THR A 246 24.45 6.09 0.76
N ILE A 247 23.78 6.61 1.78
CA ILE A 247 23.24 5.77 2.87
C ILE A 247 22.24 4.74 2.35
N LEU A 248 21.29 5.16 1.50
CA LEU A 248 20.26 4.25 0.98
C LEU A 248 20.81 3.16 0.03
N LYS A 249 21.96 3.41 -0.63
CA LYS A 249 22.64 2.42 -1.49
C LYS A 249 23.51 1.46 -0.70
N ASP A 250 24.00 1.86 0.46
CA ASP A 250 24.87 1.03 1.29
C ASP A 250 24.04 0.05 2.14
N LYS A 251 23.97 -1.19 1.66
CA LYS A 251 23.24 -2.25 2.31
C LYS A 251 23.72 -2.61 3.72
N SER A 252 24.93 -2.15 4.11
CA SER A 252 25.46 -2.40 5.47
C SER A 252 24.66 -1.67 6.57
N HIS A 253 23.91 -0.64 6.20
CA HIS A 253 23.03 0.08 7.13
C HIS A 253 21.72 -0.68 7.43
N PHE A 254 21.38 -1.71 6.66
CA PHE A 254 20.09 -2.40 6.72
C PHE A 254 20.26 -3.89 7.01
N ASN A 255 19.24 -4.51 7.59
CA ASN A 255 19.17 -5.96 7.66
C ASN A 255 18.55 -6.55 6.37
N GLU A 256 18.57 -7.89 6.27
CA GLU A 256 18.06 -8.63 5.11
C GLU A 256 16.56 -8.36 4.80
N ASN A 257 15.81 -7.90 5.78
CA ASN A 257 14.38 -7.60 5.62
C ASN A 257 14.12 -6.19 5.06
N THR A 258 15.15 -5.37 4.88
CA THR A 258 14.98 -4.04 4.28
C THR A 258 15.53 -4.01 2.87
N VAL A 259 14.66 -3.73 1.90
CA VAL A 259 15.00 -3.58 0.48
C VAL A 259 15.01 -2.10 0.13
N THR A 260 16.13 -1.61 -0.35
CA THR A 260 16.29 -0.23 -0.83
C THR A 260 16.40 -0.21 -2.35
N SER A 261 15.76 0.75 -3.00
CA SER A 261 15.82 1.00 -4.44
C SER A 261 16.09 2.49 -4.68
N VAL A 262 17.19 2.81 -5.36
CA VAL A 262 17.64 4.20 -5.57
C VAL A 262 17.90 4.44 -7.04
N HIS A 263 17.17 5.39 -7.63
CA HIS A 263 17.22 5.69 -9.06
C HIS A 263 17.56 7.14 -9.36
N THR A 264 18.02 7.39 -10.58
CA THR A 264 18.17 8.73 -11.14
C THR A 264 17.49 8.79 -12.52
N PHE A 265 16.87 9.93 -12.80
CA PHE A 265 16.14 10.19 -14.07
C PHE A 265 16.65 11.50 -14.70
N PRO A 266 17.91 11.53 -15.19
CA PRO A 266 18.56 12.75 -15.65
C PRO A 266 17.93 13.35 -16.91
N GLU A 267 17.02 12.62 -17.57
CA GLU A 267 16.30 13.09 -18.76
C GLU A 267 15.06 13.93 -18.42
N TYR A 268 14.63 13.95 -17.14
CA TYR A 268 13.37 14.58 -16.73
C TYR A 268 13.61 15.78 -15.81
N GLU A 269 12.82 16.81 -16.00
CA GLU A 269 12.70 17.96 -15.11
C GLU A 269 12.04 17.55 -13.79
N HIS A 270 12.20 18.35 -12.76
CA HIS A 270 11.71 18.11 -11.41
C HIS A 270 10.26 17.59 -11.36
N TYR A 271 9.31 18.32 -11.94
CA TYR A 271 7.92 17.90 -11.94
C TYR A 271 7.63 16.70 -12.85
N ARG A 272 8.25 16.68 -14.04
CA ARG A 272 8.06 15.59 -14.99
C ARG A 272 8.68 14.28 -14.53
N SER A 273 9.63 14.33 -13.61
CA SER A 273 10.27 13.15 -13.04
C SER A 273 9.30 12.30 -12.20
N PHE A 274 8.21 12.88 -11.70
CA PHE A 274 7.23 12.13 -10.92
C PHE A 274 6.69 10.93 -11.68
N MET A 275 6.33 11.09 -12.97
CA MET A 275 5.78 10.02 -13.80
C MET A 275 6.74 8.81 -13.94
N PRO A 276 7.97 8.94 -14.46
CA PRO A 276 8.88 7.80 -14.58
C PRO A 276 9.33 7.27 -13.22
N SER A 277 9.52 8.14 -12.24
CA SER A 277 9.95 7.74 -10.88
C SER A 277 8.90 6.94 -10.16
N VAL A 278 7.64 7.39 -10.12
CA VAL A 278 6.58 6.66 -9.43
C VAL A 278 6.24 5.36 -10.18
N THR A 279 6.38 5.34 -11.51
CA THR A 279 6.21 4.11 -12.30
C THR A 279 7.25 3.07 -11.92
N ALA A 280 8.53 3.47 -11.85
CA ALA A 280 9.61 2.59 -11.42
C ALA A 280 9.42 2.14 -9.96
N ALA A 281 9.10 3.09 -9.08
CA ALA A 281 8.88 2.81 -7.66
C ALA A 281 7.76 1.78 -7.41
N LEU A 282 6.62 1.94 -8.08
CA LEU A 282 5.50 1.02 -7.93
C LEU A 282 5.79 -0.36 -8.54
N ASN A 283 6.51 -0.44 -9.66
CA ASN A 283 6.97 -1.72 -10.20
C ASN A 283 7.92 -2.42 -9.23
N ASP A 284 8.91 -1.71 -8.68
CA ASP A 284 9.83 -2.26 -7.68
C ASP A 284 9.09 -2.70 -6.42
N TYR A 285 8.08 -1.92 -5.98
CA TYR A 285 7.25 -2.26 -4.81
C TYR A 285 6.41 -3.52 -5.05
N ILE A 286 5.81 -3.68 -6.20
CA ILE A 286 5.06 -4.90 -6.57
C ILE A 286 5.99 -6.11 -6.57
N MET A 287 7.18 -5.98 -7.18
CA MET A 287 8.19 -7.05 -7.17
C MET A 287 8.70 -7.36 -5.77
N PHE A 288 8.90 -6.33 -4.93
CA PHE A 288 9.21 -6.51 -3.51
C PHE A 288 8.10 -7.29 -2.80
N GLY A 289 6.84 -6.93 -2.99
CA GLY A 289 5.69 -7.63 -2.40
C GLY A 289 5.65 -9.10 -2.80
N ALA A 290 5.79 -9.38 -4.10
CA ALA A 290 5.80 -10.74 -4.62
C ALA A 290 6.94 -11.59 -4.05
N LYS A 291 8.11 -11.00 -3.81
CA LYS A 291 9.28 -11.72 -3.32
C LYS A 291 9.35 -11.84 -1.79
N ASN A 292 8.94 -10.81 -1.06
CA ASN A 292 9.23 -10.70 0.36
C ASN A 292 7.98 -10.75 1.26
N LEU A 293 6.79 -10.45 0.71
CA LEU A 293 5.55 -10.47 1.50
C LEU A 293 4.72 -11.74 1.24
N VAL A 294 4.78 -12.29 0.03
CA VAL A 294 4.12 -13.56 -0.26
C VAL A 294 4.83 -14.66 0.54
N GLY A 295 4.07 -15.32 1.43
CA GLY A 295 4.63 -16.36 2.31
C GLY A 295 5.35 -15.83 3.56
N TYR A 296 5.44 -14.52 3.76
CA TYR A 296 5.93 -13.98 5.03
C TYR A 296 5.04 -14.44 6.18
N ILE A 297 5.68 -14.96 7.22
CA ILE A 297 5.04 -15.41 8.46
C ILE A 297 5.58 -14.53 9.59
N GLY A 298 4.69 -13.80 10.24
CA GLY A 298 5.05 -12.96 11.38
C GLY A 298 5.26 -13.76 12.67
N GLU A 299 5.57 -13.07 13.73
CA GLU A 299 5.82 -13.70 15.04
C GLU A 299 4.57 -13.77 15.92
N GLU A 300 3.58 -12.94 15.66
CA GLU A 300 2.34 -12.92 16.43
C GLU A 300 1.54 -14.20 16.21
N ILE A 301 1.26 -14.92 17.30
CA ILE A 301 0.43 -16.12 17.26
C ILE A 301 -0.93 -15.82 17.85
N SER A 302 -1.96 -16.01 17.05
CA SER A 302 -3.35 -15.76 17.47
C SER A 302 -4.24 -16.99 17.30
N PRO A 303 -5.22 -17.18 18.18
CA PRO A 303 -6.26 -18.17 17.95
C PRO A 303 -7.14 -17.69 16.79
N VAL A 304 -7.42 -18.57 15.83
CA VAL A 304 -8.17 -18.26 14.63
C VAL A 304 -9.29 -19.26 14.46
N HIS A 305 -10.49 -18.77 14.17
CA HIS A 305 -11.65 -19.58 13.81
C HIS A 305 -12.01 -19.35 12.34
N ILE A 306 -12.07 -20.43 11.56
CA ILE A 306 -12.38 -20.37 10.13
C ILE A 306 -13.55 -21.28 9.83
N GLU A 307 -14.61 -20.71 9.23
CA GLU A 307 -15.76 -21.45 8.72
C GLU A 307 -15.82 -21.38 7.19
N LEU A 308 -16.14 -22.51 6.58
CA LEU A 308 -16.58 -22.59 5.19
C LEU A 308 -18.05 -23.01 5.16
N ARG A 309 -18.90 -22.19 4.55
CA ARG A 309 -20.34 -22.41 4.44
C ARG A 309 -20.74 -22.71 3.00
N GLY A 310 -21.65 -23.66 2.82
CA GLY A 310 -22.19 -24.06 1.51
C GLY A 310 -23.35 -25.01 1.67
N LYS A 311 -23.96 -25.44 0.58
CA LYS A 311 -25.00 -26.48 0.60
C LYS A 311 -24.39 -27.84 0.33
N ASN A 312 -24.80 -28.87 1.09
CA ASN A 312 -24.33 -30.25 0.90
C ASN A 312 -22.80 -30.36 0.86
N LEU A 313 -22.16 -29.76 1.86
CA LEU A 313 -20.69 -29.79 1.94
C LEU A 313 -20.17 -31.23 2.02
N PRO A 314 -19.14 -31.57 1.24
CA PRO A 314 -18.48 -32.86 1.35
C PRO A 314 -17.67 -32.98 2.67
N ASN A 315 -17.37 -34.20 3.08
CA ASN A 315 -16.61 -34.44 4.33
C ASN A 315 -15.09 -34.51 4.15
N ASP A 316 -14.61 -34.28 2.93
CA ASP A 316 -13.20 -34.30 2.53
C ASP A 316 -12.69 -32.87 2.22
N ILE A 317 -13.08 -31.90 3.06
CA ILE A 317 -12.61 -30.50 2.94
C ILE A 317 -11.33 -30.33 3.75
N TYR A 318 -10.35 -29.68 3.12
CA TYR A 318 -9.07 -29.32 3.71
C TYR A 318 -8.84 -27.81 3.60
N ILE A 319 -8.15 -27.26 4.61
CA ILE A 319 -7.51 -25.95 4.54
C ILE A 319 -6.01 -26.17 4.34
N THR A 320 -5.39 -25.40 3.45
CA THR A 320 -3.94 -25.45 3.22
C THR A 320 -3.37 -24.05 3.12
N GLY A 321 -2.13 -23.83 3.57
CA GLY A 321 -1.58 -22.49 3.63
C GLY A 321 -0.09 -22.42 3.96
N ASN A 322 0.39 -21.22 4.27
CA ASN A 322 1.79 -20.83 4.33
C ASN A 322 2.57 -21.30 5.58
N GLN A 323 2.00 -22.12 6.43
CA GLN A 323 2.66 -22.59 7.65
C GLN A 323 2.22 -24.02 8.03
N GLU A 324 2.99 -24.66 8.92
CA GLU A 324 2.76 -26.05 9.34
C GLU A 324 1.33 -26.30 9.84
N ALA A 325 0.82 -25.40 10.66
CA ALA A 325 -0.56 -25.46 11.17
C ALA A 325 -1.63 -25.40 10.08
N LEU A 326 -1.25 -25.02 8.85
CA LEU A 326 -2.08 -25.00 7.64
C LEU A 326 -1.63 -26.02 6.59
N GLY A 327 -0.69 -26.93 6.91
CA GLY A 327 -0.24 -27.98 6.01
C GLY A 327 0.71 -27.55 4.91
N ASN A 328 1.44 -26.41 5.05
CA ASN A 328 2.54 -25.99 4.18
C ASN A 328 2.25 -26.06 2.67
N TRP A 329 1.07 -25.65 2.25
CA TRP A 329 0.60 -25.67 0.86
C TRP A 329 0.45 -27.07 0.25
N GLU A 330 0.42 -28.15 1.07
CA GLU A 330 0.02 -29.47 0.57
C GLU A 330 -1.51 -29.46 0.35
N ALA A 331 -1.96 -29.99 -0.80
CA ALA A 331 -3.37 -29.94 -1.15
C ALA A 331 -4.26 -30.71 -0.14
N GLU A 332 -3.76 -31.77 0.47
CA GLU A 332 -4.33 -32.46 1.64
C GLU A 332 -3.81 -31.85 2.94
N GLY A 333 -3.87 -30.54 3.12
CA GLY A 333 -3.33 -29.86 4.29
C GLY A 333 -3.93 -30.30 5.61
N VAL A 334 -4.76 -29.49 6.22
CA VAL A 334 -5.45 -29.81 7.48
C VAL A 334 -6.93 -30.05 7.23
N LYS A 335 -7.44 -31.19 7.62
CA LYS A 335 -8.85 -31.54 7.43
C LYS A 335 -9.75 -30.68 8.31
N MET A 336 -10.77 -30.08 7.72
CA MET A 336 -11.80 -29.32 8.45
C MET A 336 -12.84 -30.26 9.07
N ASN A 337 -13.42 -29.82 10.18
CA ASN A 337 -14.53 -30.54 10.83
C ASN A 337 -15.85 -30.18 10.17
N LEU A 338 -16.57 -31.16 9.65
CA LEU A 338 -17.92 -30.96 9.16
C LEU A 338 -18.88 -30.84 10.36
N VAL A 339 -19.30 -29.63 10.67
CA VAL A 339 -20.21 -29.32 11.79
C VAL A 339 -21.64 -29.64 11.42
N SER A 340 -22.02 -29.43 10.18
CA SER A 340 -23.29 -29.77 9.56
C SER A 340 -23.11 -29.99 8.06
N ASP A 341 -24.18 -30.38 7.36
CA ASP A 341 -24.19 -30.45 5.89
C ASP A 341 -23.95 -29.11 5.17
N SER A 342 -23.92 -28.03 5.91
CA SER A 342 -23.77 -26.66 5.39
C SER A 342 -22.63 -25.88 6.03
N ILE A 343 -21.91 -26.43 7.02
CA ILE A 343 -20.81 -25.75 7.72
C ILE A 343 -19.66 -26.71 7.96
N ALA A 344 -18.49 -26.37 7.44
CA ALA A 344 -17.22 -26.94 7.86
C ALA A 344 -16.42 -25.89 8.63
N ALA A 345 -15.81 -26.24 9.77
CA ALA A 345 -15.09 -25.29 10.60
C ALA A 345 -13.80 -25.86 11.16
N ILE A 346 -12.87 -24.97 11.50
CA ILE A 346 -11.62 -25.32 12.15
C ILE A 346 -11.14 -24.18 13.06
N ASP A 347 -10.62 -24.58 14.24
CA ASP A 347 -9.92 -23.69 15.17
C ASP A 347 -8.43 -23.99 15.14
N LEU A 348 -7.63 -22.97 14.89
CA LEU A 348 -6.17 -23.08 14.75
C LEU A 348 -5.47 -22.00 15.59
N ARG A 349 -4.20 -22.21 15.87
CA ARG A 349 -3.28 -21.16 16.33
C ARG A 349 -2.32 -20.85 15.19
N LEU A 350 -2.42 -19.65 14.64
CA LEU A 350 -1.67 -19.25 13.47
C LEU A 350 -0.74 -18.08 13.76
N HIS A 351 0.43 -18.11 13.16
CA HIS A 351 1.26 -16.93 13.01
C HIS A 351 0.61 -15.98 12.01
N LEU A 352 0.56 -14.67 12.31
CA LEU A 352 -0.04 -13.68 11.43
C LEU A 352 1.04 -12.83 10.75
N PRO A 353 0.86 -12.47 9.46
CA PRO A 353 -0.26 -12.82 8.58
C PRO A 353 -0.26 -14.31 8.18
N ALA A 354 -1.46 -14.90 8.15
CA ALA A 354 -1.67 -16.27 7.69
C ALA A 354 -2.36 -16.29 6.33
N GLN A 355 -1.84 -17.08 5.38
CA GLN A 355 -2.38 -17.21 4.04
C GLN A 355 -2.85 -18.64 3.80
N PHE A 356 -4.03 -18.82 3.19
CA PHE A 356 -4.59 -20.14 2.98
C PHE A 356 -5.60 -20.21 1.82
N LYS A 357 -5.95 -21.43 1.45
CA LYS A 357 -7.02 -21.79 0.52
C LYS A 357 -7.77 -23.02 1.04
N PHE A 358 -8.89 -23.33 0.39
CA PHE A 358 -9.67 -24.53 0.67
C PHE A 358 -9.58 -25.49 -0.52
N THR A 359 -9.42 -26.78 -0.25
CA THR A 359 -9.35 -27.82 -1.29
C THR A 359 -10.18 -29.05 -0.89
N ARG A 360 -10.27 -30.01 -1.83
CA ARG A 360 -10.74 -31.38 -1.58
C ARG A 360 -9.62 -32.39 -1.85
N GLY A 361 -8.45 -32.15 -1.26
CA GLY A 361 -7.29 -33.03 -1.36
C GLY A 361 -6.46 -32.92 -2.65
N SER A 362 -6.84 -32.04 -3.58
CA SER A 362 -6.03 -31.73 -4.78
C SER A 362 -6.25 -30.27 -5.21
N TRP A 363 -5.28 -29.72 -5.93
CA TRP A 363 -5.35 -28.34 -6.44
C TRP A 363 -6.40 -28.14 -7.54
N GLU A 364 -6.70 -29.20 -8.32
CA GLU A 364 -7.78 -29.20 -9.30
C GLU A 364 -9.16 -29.05 -8.64
N ARG A 365 -9.20 -29.34 -7.33
CA ARG A 365 -10.39 -29.21 -6.48
C ARG A 365 -10.25 -28.07 -5.48
N GLU A 366 -9.65 -26.95 -5.90
CA GLU A 366 -9.66 -25.72 -5.12
C GLU A 366 -11.07 -25.14 -5.04
N ALA A 367 -11.45 -24.62 -3.88
CA ALA A 367 -12.74 -23.98 -3.69
C ALA A 367 -12.81 -22.62 -4.38
N VAL A 368 -13.91 -22.35 -5.05
CA VAL A 368 -14.28 -20.99 -5.48
C VAL A 368 -15.15 -20.37 -4.39
N ILE A 369 -14.68 -19.30 -3.81
CA ILE A 369 -15.36 -18.61 -2.71
C ILE A 369 -16.18 -17.44 -3.26
N GLU A 370 -17.43 -17.33 -2.78
CA GLU A 370 -18.28 -16.20 -3.10
C GLU A 370 -17.69 -14.89 -2.56
N ASN A 371 -17.72 -13.86 -3.37
CA ASN A 371 -17.24 -12.52 -3.01
C ASN A 371 -15.79 -12.45 -2.52
N ALA A 372 -14.95 -13.39 -2.94
CA ALA A 372 -13.51 -13.32 -2.78
C ALA A 372 -12.81 -13.21 -4.14
N ASP A 373 -11.65 -12.58 -4.18
CA ASP A 373 -10.79 -12.65 -5.35
C ASP A 373 -10.18 -14.06 -5.49
N THR A 374 -9.51 -14.32 -6.60
CA THR A 374 -8.88 -15.62 -6.88
C THR A 374 -7.59 -15.87 -6.09
N GLY A 375 -7.15 -14.88 -5.29
CA GLY A 375 -5.92 -14.97 -4.51
C GLY A 375 -6.04 -15.84 -3.26
N ASN A 376 -4.96 -15.87 -2.48
CA ASN A 376 -4.98 -16.50 -1.16
C ASN A 376 -5.89 -15.71 -0.22
N HIS A 377 -6.63 -16.43 0.63
CA HIS A 377 -7.30 -15.80 1.75
C HIS A 377 -6.25 -15.42 2.79
N ILE A 378 -6.37 -14.24 3.40
CA ILE A 378 -5.36 -13.73 4.33
C ILE A 378 -6.03 -13.25 5.61
N ILE A 379 -5.48 -13.67 6.75
CA ILE A 379 -5.75 -13.08 8.06
C ILE A 379 -4.52 -12.28 8.43
N HIS A 380 -4.66 -10.96 8.53
CA HIS A 380 -3.53 -10.05 8.69
C HIS A 380 -3.16 -9.78 10.14
N ASP A 381 -4.15 -9.74 11.04
CA ASP A 381 -4.01 -9.27 12.42
C ASP A 381 -4.89 -10.05 13.40
N ALA A 382 -4.66 -9.82 14.70
CA ALA A 382 -5.39 -10.46 15.78
C ALA A 382 -6.83 -9.93 16.00
N GLU A 383 -7.22 -8.84 15.36
CA GLU A 383 -8.56 -8.26 15.51
C GLU A 383 -9.59 -8.98 14.63
N HIS A 384 -9.13 -9.60 13.53
CA HIS A 384 -9.97 -10.23 12.52
C HIS A 384 -9.74 -11.73 12.41
N THR A 385 -9.69 -12.43 13.55
CA THR A 385 -9.36 -13.87 13.62
C THR A 385 -10.53 -14.82 13.39
N THR A 386 -11.76 -14.33 13.41
CA THR A 386 -12.94 -15.12 13.00
C THR A 386 -13.28 -14.81 11.55
N ARG A 387 -13.23 -15.83 10.70
CA ARG A 387 -13.47 -15.70 9.26
C ARG A 387 -14.52 -16.69 8.80
N ILE A 388 -15.50 -16.18 8.05
CA ILE A 388 -16.58 -16.98 7.48
C ILE A 388 -16.57 -16.81 5.97
N TYR A 389 -16.27 -17.90 5.28
CA TYR A 389 -16.27 -17.96 3.82
C TYR A 389 -17.48 -18.71 3.31
N ARG A 390 -17.96 -18.38 2.13
CA ARG A 390 -19.06 -19.05 1.47
C ARG A 390 -18.61 -19.60 0.13
N LEU A 391 -18.92 -20.88 -0.10
CA LEU A 391 -18.74 -21.47 -1.43
C LEU A 391 -19.64 -20.77 -2.44
N TRP A 392 -19.08 -20.46 -3.58
CA TRP A 392 -19.86 -19.96 -4.70
C TRP A 392 -20.92 -20.98 -5.12
N GLU A 393 -22.15 -20.53 -5.43
CA GLU A 393 -23.27 -21.41 -5.75
C GLU A 393 -23.04 -22.38 -6.93
N ARG A 394 -22.09 -22.01 -7.82
CA ARG A 394 -21.66 -22.85 -8.97
C ARG A 394 -20.28 -23.47 -8.76
N ASN A 395 -19.85 -23.61 -7.51
CA ASN A 395 -18.60 -24.28 -7.22
C ASN A 395 -18.64 -25.70 -7.81
N PRO A 396 -17.57 -26.18 -8.48
CA PRO A 396 -17.50 -27.55 -9.02
C PRO A 396 -17.78 -28.64 -8.01
N TRP A 397 -17.57 -28.41 -6.73
CA TRP A 397 -17.87 -29.38 -5.66
C TRP A 397 -19.36 -29.71 -5.53
N LEU A 398 -20.25 -28.78 -5.92
CA LEU A 398 -21.69 -28.90 -5.74
C LEU A 398 -22.40 -29.65 -6.89
N GLY A 399 -21.66 -30.04 -7.92
CA GLY A 399 -22.16 -30.76 -9.10
C GLY A 399 -21.69 -32.21 -9.21
N GLU A 400 -20.97 -32.71 -8.23
CA GLU A 400 -20.50 -34.10 -8.16
C GLU A 400 -21.48 -35.02 -7.44
#